data_5e310276bb99d323e0c9f8aa6f834cc0
#
_entry.id   5e310276bb99d323e0c9f8aa6f834cc0
#
_cell.length_a   1.000
_cell.length_b   1.000
_cell.length_c   1.000
_cell.angle_alpha   90.00
_cell.angle_beta   90.00
_cell.angle_gamma   90.00
#
_symmetry.space_group_name_H-M   'P 1'
#
loop_
_entity.id
_entity.type
_entity.pdbx_description
1 polymer ?
#
loop_
_entity_poly.entity_id
_entity_poly.type
_entity_poly.pdbx_seq_one_letter_code
_entity_poly.pdbx_strand_id
1 'polypeptide(L)'
;LETVGRTHTKYCRKCSVELIRGDNWTLGNVKVNVRMCRDCTKKRNDLANPITNKQRMWVDGKYISSKHPLHKPGKYKSFEHAAFESLNNYSTAKEGQVYILYSPAYPSWCKIGMAVDARDRLSSFQTGTPYRDYILVASYDVPDRRKAETEAHNLLRETHASKNEWFVVGANVAKEILDGYFNENN
;
A
#
# COMPACT_ATOMS: atom_id res chain seq x y z
N LEU A 1 63.17 5.62 -23.35
CA LEU A 1 62.08 6.45 -23.92
C LEU A 1 60.79 6.05 -23.25
N GLU A 2 60.44 6.71 -22.13
CA GLU A 2 59.17 6.52 -21.45
C GLU A 2 58.10 7.19 -22.29
N THR A 3 57.12 6.39 -22.77
CA THR A 3 55.93 6.90 -23.39
C THR A 3 55.00 7.45 -22.31
N VAL A 4 55.06 8.75 -22.09
CA VAL A 4 54.08 9.47 -21.26
C VAL A 4 52.72 9.35 -21.94
N GLY A 5 51.92 8.41 -21.43
CA GLY A 5 50.54 8.22 -21.87
C GLY A 5 49.74 9.48 -21.61
N ARG A 6 49.23 10.13 -22.68
CA ARG A 6 48.34 11.29 -22.59
C ARG A 6 47.08 10.89 -21.79
N THR A 7 47.03 11.24 -20.53
CA THR A 7 45.82 11.15 -19.73
C THR A 7 44.83 12.16 -20.23
N HIS A 8 43.84 11.72 -21.05
CA HIS A 8 42.81 12.60 -21.51
C HIS A 8 41.90 12.98 -20.31
N THR A 9 42.03 14.24 -19.89
CA THR A 9 41.18 14.82 -18.88
C THR A 9 39.71 14.72 -19.33
N LYS A 10 38.84 14.18 -18.50
CA LYS A 10 37.41 14.05 -18.79
C LYS A 10 36.63 15.15 -18.09
N TYR A 11 35.64 15.67 -18.76
CA TYR A 11 34.78 16.75 -18.26
C TYR A 11 33.34 16.30 -18.15
N CYS A 12 32.63 16.85 -17.16
CA CYS A 12 31.20 16.66 -17.00
C CYS A 12 30.41 17.22 -18.18
N ARG A 13 29.55 16.41 -18.79
CA ARG A 13 28.74 16.85 -19.94
C ARG A 13 27.69 17.93 -19.62
N LYS A 14 27.39 18.14 -18.33
CA LYS A 14 26.34 19.09 -17.89
C LYS A 14 26.89 20.42 -17.40
N CYS A 15 28.00 20.43 -16.67
CA CYS A 15 28.57 21.64 -16.07
C CYS A 15 30.05 21.86 -16.43
N SER A 16 30.60 21.03 -17.32
CA SER A 16 31.98 21.14 -17.83
C SER A 16 33.08 21.12 -16.75
N VAL A 17 32.78 20.75 -15.51
CA VAL A 17 33.79 20.58 -14.48
C VAL A 17 34.66 19.37 -14.81
N GLU A 18 35.96 19.45 -14.51
CA GLU A 18 36.88 18.32 -14.65
C GLU A 18 36.42 17.16 -13.76
N LEU A 19 36.47 15.95 -14.30
CA LEU A 19 36.06 14.74 -13.61
C LEU A 19 37.26 14.06 -12.96
N ILE A 20 37.28 14.08 -11.63
CA ILE A 20 38.33 13.45 -10.81
C ILE A 20 37.75 12.18 -10.19
N ARG A 21 38.38 11.04 -10.53
CA ARG A 21 37.97 9.72 -10.04
C ARG A 21 38.10 9.64 -8.52
N GLY A 22 37.03 9.21 -7.85
CA GLY A 22 37.01 9.08 -6.37
C GLY A 22 36.61 10.36 -5.64
N ASP A 23 36.77 11.52 -6.27
CA ASP A 23 36.33 12.81 -5.76
C ASP A 23 34.92 13.17 -6.30
N ASN A 24 34.87 13.89 -7.40
CA ASN A 24 33.61 14.35 -7.98
C ASN A 24 33.04 13.41 -9.06
N TRP A 25 33.78 12.36 -9.47
CA TRP A 25 33.33 11.34 -10.40
C TRP A 25 33.19 10.00 -9.70
N THR A 26 31.95 9.58 -9.44
CA THR A 26 31.66 8.38 -8.64
C THR A 26 32.15 7.10 -9.34
N LEU A 27 32.55 6.10 -8.56
CA LEU A 27 33.00 4.82 -9.09
C LEU A 27 31.96 4.13 -9.98
N GLY A 28 30.65 4.30 -9.67
CA GLY A 28 29.58 3.81 -10.52
C GLY A 28 29.59 4.46 -11.90
N ASN A 29 29.68 5.79 -11.95
CA ASN A 29 29.76 6.53 -13.24
C ASN A 29 31.05 6.20 -14.00
N VAL A 30 32.14 5.94 -13.29
CA VAL A 30 33.40 5.49 -13.91
C VAL A 30 33.23 4.13 -14.60
N LYS A 31 32.66 3.15 -13.88
CA LYS A 31 32.46 1.79 -14.40
C LYS A 31 31.62 1.76 -15.68
N VAL A 32 30.57 2.56 -15.75
CA VAL A 32 29.67 2.64 -16.93
C VAL A 32 30.02 3.78 -17.88
N ASN A 33 31.21 4.39 -17.72
CA ASN A 33 31.72 5.50 -18.53
C ASN A 33 30.75 6.70 -18.68
N VAL A 34 29.94 6.97 -17.67
CA VAL A 34 29.03 8.13 -17.66
C VAL A 34 29.81 9.37 -17.22
N ARG A 35 29.97 10.34 -18.13
CA ARG A 35 30.66 11.62 -17.90
C ARG A 35 29.74 12.63 -17.21
N MET A 36 29.43 12.40 -15.95
CA MET A 36 28.67 13.30 -15.07
C MET A 36 29.35 13.38 -13.71
N CYS A 37 29.53 14.61 -13.19
CA CYS A 37 30.01 14.80 -11.82
C CYS A 37 28.94 14.40 -10.79
N ARG A 38 29.34 14.24 -9.53
CA ARG A 38 28.47 13.85 -8.42
C ARG A 38 27.26 14.76 -8.28
N ASP A 39 27.43 16.06 -8.35
CA ASP A 39 26.34 17.05 -8.19
C ASP A 39 25.35 17.01 -9.34
N CYS A 40 25.82 16.91 -10.59
CA CYS A 40 24.95 16.77 -11.74
C CYS A 40 24.20 15.43 -11.75
N THR A 41 24.83 14.36 -11.28
CA THR A 41 24.19 13.05 -11.09
C THR A 41 23.09 13.14 -10.02
N LYS A 42 23.40 13.79 -8.88
CA LYS A 42 22.43 14.02 -7.81
C LYS A 42 21.25 14.83 -8.30
N LYS A 43 21.50 15.99 -8.92
CA LYS A 43 20.42 16.84 -9.50
C LYS A 43 19.55 16.09 -10.50
N ARG A 44 20.15 15.28 -11.38
CA ARG A 44 19.40 14.43 -12.33
C ARG A 44 18.52 13.42 -11.61
N ASN A 45 19.05 12.76 -10.58
CA ASN A 45 18.32 11.76 -9.81
C ASN A 45 17.21 12.41 -8.99
N ASP A 46 17.44 13.60 -8.43
CA ASP A 46 16.44 14.37 -7.68
C ASP A 46 15.30 14.85 -8.60
N LEU A 47 15.61 15.21 -9.87
CA LEU A 47 14.61 15.55 -10.88
C LEU A 47 13.83 14.33 -11.40
N ALA A 48 14.54 13.20 -11.59
CA ALA A 48 13.93 11.95 -12.06
C ALA A 48 13.14 11.24 -10.96
N ASN A 49 13.59 11.36 -9.71
CA ASN A 49 12.95 10.86 -8.50
C ASN A 49 12.89 12.00 -7.48
N PRO A 50 11.94 12.93 -7.62
CA PRO A 50 11.76 14.02 -6.66
C PRO A 50 11.49 13.50 -5.25
N ILE A 51 11.19 12.24 -5.15
CA ILE A 51 11.04 11.47 -3.91
C ILE A 51 12.37 10.75 -3.70
N THR A 52 13.23 11.35 -2.90
CA THR A 52 14.45 10.69 -2.51
C THR A 52 14.13 9.31 -1.93
N ASN A 53 14.79 8.31 -2.41
CA ASN A 53 14.72 6.86 -2.18
C ASN A 53 14.59 6.36 -0.73
N LYS A 54 14.39 7.21 0.25
CA LYS A 54 14.39 6.85 1.67
C LYS A 54 13.02 6.86 2.33
N GLN A 55 11.99 7.33 1.65
CA GLN A 55 10.65 7.40 2.23
C GLN A 55 9.75 6.38 1.57
N ARG A 56 9.89 5.15 2.02
CA ARG A 56 8.90 4.14 1.76
C ARG A 56 7.64 4.59 2.48
N MET A 57 6.63 4.92 1.71
CA MET A 57 5.34 5.30 2.27
C MET A 57 4.47 4.06 2.40
N TRP A 58 3.92 3.91 3.59
CA TRP A 58 2.90 2.91 3.88
C TRP A 58 1.61 3.63 4.20
N VAL A 59 0.53 3.19 3.60
CA VAL A 59 -0.83 3.63 3.90
C VAL A 59 -1.65 2.37 4.18
N ASP A 60 -2.35 2.36 5.29
CA ASP A 60 -3.17 1.22 5.73
C ASP A 60 -2.43 -0.13 5.75
N GLY A 61 -1.19 -0.09 6.23
CA GLY A 61 -0.33 -1.29 6.29
C GLY A 61 0.27 -1.71 4.94
N LYS A 62 0.03 -0.96 3.87
CA LYS A 62 0.58 -1.22 2.53
C LYS A 62 1.59 -0.17 2.10
N TYR A 63 2.62 -0.65 1.40
CA TYR A 63 3.54 0.24 0.69
C TYR A 63 2.83 0.85 -0.52
N ILE A 64 2.82 2.18 -0.60
CA ILE A 64 2.29 2.89 -1.76
C ILE A 64 3.41 3.35 -2.69
N SER A 65 3.19 3.17 -3.99
CA SER A 65 4.12 3.63 -5.01
C SER A 65 4.08 5.15 -5.14
N SER A 66 5.09 5.72 -5.80
CA SER A 66 5.14 7.15 -6.12
C SER A 66 3.96 7.66 -6.98
N LYS A 67 3.25 6.76 -7.62
CA LYS A 67 2.07 7.06 -8.45
C LYS A 67 0.76 7.12 -7.65
N HIS A 68 0.79 6.69 -6.40
CA HIS A 68 -0.42 6.67 -5.58
C HIS A 68 -0.83 8.10 -5.18
N PRO A 69 -2.15 8.45 -5.23
CA PRO A 69 -2.63 9.80 -4.92
C PRO A 69 -2.26 10.30 -3.52
N LEU A 70 -2.17 9.39 -2.55
CA LEU A 70 -1.78 9.72 -1.18
C LEU A 70 -0.26 9.85 -0.97
N HIS A 71 0.54 9.55 -2.01
CA HIS A 71 1.99 9.69 -1.93
C HIS A 71 2.38 11.18 -1.93
N LYS A 72 2.80 11.68 -0.77
CA LYS A 72 3.27 13.05 -0.60
C LYS A 72 4.76 13.06 -0.29
N PRO A 73 5.61 13.51 -1.23
CA PRO A 73 7.06 13.61 -1.00
C PRO A 73 7.36 14.48 0.21
N GLY A 74 8.29 14.04 1.05
CA GLY A 74 8.75 14.84 2.19
C GLY A 74 7.80 14.90 3.39
N LYS A 75 6.62 14.28 3.33
CA LYS A 75 5.68 14.26 4.46
C LYS A 75 6.25 13.53 5.69
N TYR A 76 6.97 12.43 5.47
CA TYR A 76 7.46 11.58 6.56
C TYR A 76 8.97 11.70 6.75
N LYS A 77 9.41 11.78 8.00
CA LYS A 77 10.83 11.94 8.37
C LYS A 77 11.59 10.61 8.37
N SER A 78 10.89 9.48 8.62
CA SER A 78 11.45 8.13 8.65
C SER A 78 10.42 7.10 8.21
N PHE A 79 10.86 5.85 8.03
CA PHE A 79 9.98 4.71 7.76
C PHE A 79 9.02 4.45 8.93
N GLU A 80 9.53 4.49 10.15
CA GLU A 80 8.74 4.28 11.37
C GLU A 80 7.66 5.36 11.51
N HIS A 81 7.99 6.62 11.21
CA HIS A 81 7.04 7.71 11.22
C HIS A 81 5.94 7.52 10.17
N ALA A 82 6.30 7.07 8.96
CA ALA A 82 5.33 6.77 7.91
C ALA A 82 4.39 5.63 8.30
N ALA A 83 4.93 4.56 8.87
CA ALA A 83 4.16 3.41 9.33
C ALA A 83 3.21 3.78 10.48
N PHE A 84 3.70 4.55 11.46
CA PHE A 84 2.89 5.00 12.60
C PHE A 84 1.75 5.92 12.17
N GLU A 85 2.01 6.89 11.29
CA GLU A 85 0.97 7.76 10.72
C GLU A 85 -0.06 6.98 9.90
N SER A 86 0.39 5.98 9.13
CA SER A 86 -0.51 5.13 8.36
C SER A 86 -1.46 4.34 9.27
N LEU A 87 -0.94 3.72 10.34
CA LEU A 87 -1.75 3.02 11.33
C LEU A 87 -2.73 3.94 12.04
N ASN A 88 -2.29 5.13 12.40
CA ASN A 88 -3.14 6.13 13.03
C ASN A 88 -4.26 6.59 12.09
N ASN A 89 -3.95 6.89 10.83
CA ASN A 89 -4.94 7.25 9.81
C ASN A 89 -5.95 6.12 9.59
N TYR A 90 -5.50 4.87 9.52
CA TYR A 90 -6.38 3.71 9.44
C TYR A 90 -7.29 3.61 10.66
N SER A 91 -6.75 3.80 11.85
CA SER A 91 -7.52 3.71 13.09
C SER A 91 -8.56 4.85 13.24
N THR A 92 -8.29 6.02 12.67
CA THR A 92 -9.16 7.20 12.76
C THR A 92 -10.13 7.35 11.58
N ALA A 93 -9.84 6.71 10.43
CA ALA A 93 -10.74 6.74 9.28
C ALA A 93 -12.11 6.14 9.66
N LYS A 94 -13.18 6.91 9.45
CA LYS A 94 -14.56 6.45 9.68
C LYS A 94 -15.11 5.74 8.44
N GLU A 95 -14.95 6.36 7.29
CA GLU A 95 -15.40 5.83 6.00
C GLU A 95 -14.72 4.51 5.65
N GLY A 96 -15.45 3.68 4.92
CA GLY A 96 -14.95 2.41 4.42
C GLY A 96 -16.07 1.50 4.00
N GLN A 97 -15.81 0.21 4.12
CA GLN A 97 -16.75 -0.82 3.65
C GLN A 97 -17.02 -1.85 4.74
N VAL A 98 -18.27 -2.29 4.84
CA VAL A 98 -18.65 -3.56 5.45
C VAL A 98 -18.64 -4.62 4.35
N TYR A 99 -18.12 -5.80 4.62
CA TYR A 99 -17.97 -6.85 3.62
C TYR A 99 -18.44 -8.21 4.13
N ILE A 100 -18.79 -9.07 3.19
CA ILE A 100 -19.08 -10.49 3.42
C ILE A 100 -18.00 -11.33 2.74
N LEU A 101 -17.29 -12.15 3.53
CA LEU A 101 -16.36 -13.15 3.02
C LEU A 101 -16.92 -14.55 3.22
N TYR A 102 -16.68 -15.40 2.23
CA TYR A 102 -16.94 -16.83 2.25
C TYR A 102 -15.64 -17.59 2.06
N SER A 103 -15.55 -18.76 2.71
CA SER A 103 -14.46 -19.71 2.48
C SER A 103 -15.05 -21.10 2.28
N PRO A 104 -14.66 -21.83 1.21
CA PRO A 104 -15.04 -23.22 1.00
C PRO A 104 -14.65 -24.16 2.13
N ALA A 105 -13.63 -23.83 2.92
CA ALA A 105 -13.23 -24.57 4.10
C ALA A 105 -14.30 -24.55 5.22
N TYR A 106 -15.20 -23.56 5.20
CA TYR A 106 -16.28 -23.38 6.17
C TYR A 106 -17.63 -23.13 5.47
N PRO A 107 -18.18 -24.14 4.77
CA PRO A 107 -19.29 -23.92 3.83
C PRO A 107 -20.60 -23.42 4.48
N SER A 108 -20.79 -23.68 5.77
CA SER A 108 -21.95 -23.18 6.53
C SER A 108 -21.73 -21.84 7.22
N TRP A 109 -20.57 -21.23 7.00
CA TRP A 109 -20.20 -19.98 7.66
C TRP A 109 -19.89 -18.89 6.67
N CYS A 110 -20.23 -17.66 7.03
CA CYS A 110 -19.66 -16.48 6.39
C CYS A 110 -19.07 -15.54 7.42
N LYS A 111 -18.13 -14.71 7.00
CA LYS A 111 -17.51 -13.68 7.83
C LYS A 111 -18.03 -12.33 7.43
N ILE A 112 -18.48 -11.56 8.40
CA ILE A 112 -18.84 -10.15 8.23
C ILE A 112 -17.75 -9.32 8.92
N GLY A 113 -17.20 -8.36 8.20
CA GLY A 113 -16.14 -7.50 8.72
C GLY A 113 -16.12 -6.14 8.04
N MET A 114 -15.23 -5.29 8.53
CA MET A 114 -15.04 -3.96 7.96
C MET A 114 -13.63 -3.75 7.44
N ALA A 115 -13.49 -2.85 6.48
CA ALA A 115 -12.20 -2.39 5.97
C ALA A 115 -12.33 -0.97 5.40
N VAL A 116 -11.22 -0.33 5.10
CA VAL A 116 -11.20 0.86 4.22
C VAL A 116 -11.46 0.41 2.78
N ASP A 117 -10.88 -0.74 2.40
CA ASP A 117 -11.08 -1.39 1.10
C ASP A 117 -11.22 -2.90 1.31
N ALA A 118 -12.38 -3.46 0.97
CA ALA A 118 -12.70 -4.87 1.14
C ALA A 118 -11.87 -5.80 0.26
N ARG A 119 -11.48 -5.35 -0.94
CA ARG A 119 -10.63 -6.14 -1.86
C ARG A 119 -9.21 -6.26 -1.32
N ASP A 120 -8.72 -5.19 -0.75
CA ASP A 120 -7.44 -5.17 -0.07
C ASP A 120 -7.44 -6.09 1.14
N ARG A 121 -8.53 -6.08 1.89
CA ARG A 121 -8.72 -6.98 3.03
C ARG A 121 -8.81 -8.44 2.59
N LEU A 122 -9.53 -8.73 1.52
CA LEU A 122 -9.56 -10.06 0.90
C LEU A 122 -8.13 -10.53 0.55
N SER A 123 -7.35 -9.68 -0.11
CA SER A 123 -5.96 -10.01 -0.47
C SER A 123 -5.13 -10.43 0.77
N SER A 124 -5.36 -9.79 1.92
CA SER A 124 -4.70 -10.15 3.18
C SER A 124 -5.14 -11.53 3.67
N PHE A 125 -6.42 -11.89 3.58
CA PHE A 125 -6.93 -13.22 3.94
C PHE A 125 -6.38 -14.31 3.03
N GLN A 126 -6.23 -14.04 1.72
CA GLN A 126 -5.68 -15.00 0.77
C GLN A 126 -4.26 -15.46 1.11
N THR A 127 -3.48 -14.64 1.81
CA THR A 127 -2.13 -15.03 2.23
C THR A 127 -2.11 -16.03 3.38
N GLY A 128 -3.21 -16.14 4.12
CA GLY A 128 -3.34 -17.04 5.26
C GLY A 128 -3.76 -18.48 4.90
N THR A 129 -4.13 -18.75 3.67
CA THR A 129 -4.56 -20.08 3.21
C THR A 129 -3.73 -20.56 2.03
N PRO A 130 -3.38 -21.84 1.95
CA PRO A 130 -2.61 -22.38 0.82
C PRO A 130 -3.39 -22.35 -0.49
N TYR A 131 -4.72 -22.40 -0.44
CA TYR A 131 -5.58 -22.44 -1.62
C TYR A 131 -6.02 -21.05 -2.11
N ARG A 132 -5.82 -20.00 -1.29
CA ARG A 132 -6.24 -18.62 -1.61
C ARG A 132 -7.68 -18.54 -2.07
N ASP A 133 -8.56 -19.23 -1.38
CA ASP A 133 -9.92 -19.58 -1.79
C ASP A 133 -11.01 -18.74 -1.09
N TYR A 134 -10.63 -17.69 -0.36
CA TYR A 134 -11.61 -16.74 0.15
C TYR A 134 -12.29 -15.98 -0.99
N ILE A 135 -13.60 -15.82 -0.89
CA ILE A 135 -14.43 -15.13 -1.87
C ILE A 135 -15.06 -13.91 -1.19
N LEU A 136 -14.92 -12.76 -1.81
CA LEU A 136 -15.67 -11.55 -1.44
C LEU A 136 -17.04 -11.65 -2.10
N VAL A 137 -18.08 -11.87 -1.28
CA VAL A 137 -19.47 -12.06 -1.74
C VAL A 137 -20.15 -10.73 -1.98
N ALA A 138 -19.96 -9.77 -1.07
CA ALA A 138 -20.48 -8.41 -1.19
C ALA A 138 -19.60 -7.42 -0.40
N SER A 139 -19.71 -6.15 -0.76
CA SER A 139 -19.16 -5.02 0.02
C SER A 139 -20.07 -3.81 -0.10
N TYR A 140 -20.26 -3.08 1.00
CA TYR A 140 -21.15 -1.92 1.13
C TYR A 140 -20.31 -0.72 1.56
N ASP A 141 -20.34 0.36 0.78
CA ASP A 141 -19.69 1.62 1.15
C ASP A 141 -20.51 2.30 2.25
N VAL A 142 -19.83 2.69 3.33
CA VAL A 142 -20.50 3.24 4.51
C VAL A 142 -19.70 4.42 5.10
N PRO A 143 -20.39 5.46 5.62
CA PRO A 143 -19.73 6.63 6.19
C PRO A 143 -19.06 6.36 7.54
N ASP A 144 -19.53 5.35 8.28
CA ASP A 144 -18.89 4.90 9.53
C ASP A 144 -18.86 3.36 9.57
N ARG A 145 -17.73 2.79 9.12
CA ARG A 145 -17.57 1.34 8.98
C ARG A 145 -17.68 0.59 10.31
N ARG A 146 -17.29 1.20 11.45
CA ARG A 146 -17.38 0.54 12.76
C ARG A 146 -18.80 0.43 13.24
N LYS A 147 -19.54 1.53 13.09
CA LYS A 147 -20.96 1.56 13.42
C LYS A 147 -21.72 0.58 12.53
N ALA A 148 -21.53 0.65 11.22
CA ALA A 148 -22.18 -0.21 10.24
C ALA A 148 -21.85 -1.71 10.43
N GLU A 149 -20.61 -2.07 10.76
CA GLU A 149 -20.23 -3.45 11.10
C GLU A 149 -20.99 -3.93 12.35
N THR A 150 -21.02 -3.09 13.40
CA THR A 150 -21.74 -3.42 14.65
C THR A 150 -23.22 -3.65 14.39
N GLU A 151 -23.85 -2.81 13.59
CA GLU A 151 -25.26 -2.92 13.21
C GLU A 151 -25.52 -4.18 12.38
N ALA A 152 -24.68 -4.47 11.37
CA ALA A 152 -24.74 -5.69 10.59
C ALA A 152 -24.59 -6.96 11.46
N HIS A 153 -23.67 -6.93 12.43
CA HIS A 153 -23.49 -8.02 13.37
C HIS A 153 -24.70 -8.21 14.27
N ASN A 154 -25.30 -7.14 14.78
CA ASN A 154 -26.49 -7.21 15.63
C ASN A 154 -27.68 -7.80 14.86
N LEU A 155 -27.90 -7.29 13.64
CA LEU A 155 -28.96 -7.78 12.76
C LEU A 155 -28.86 -9.29 12.51
N LEU A 156 -27.68 -9.77 12.17
CA LEU A 156 -27.47 -11.20 11.91
C LEU A 156 -27.53 -12.06 13.19
N ARG A 157 -27.14 -11.54 14.36
CA ARG A 157 -27.23 -12.24 15.64
C ARG A 157 -28.67 -12.47 16.12
N GLU A 158 -29.62 -11.72 15.67
CA GLU A 158 -31.04 -11.93 16.01
C GLU A 158 -31.55 -13.29 15.54
N THR A 159 -31.02 -13.80 14.45
CA THR A 159 -31.53 -15.02 13.80
C THR A 159 -30.47 -16.10 13.58
N HIS A 160 -29.17 -15.78 13.70
CA HIS A 160 -28.10 -16.70 13.38
C HIS A 160 -27.07 -16.78 14.51
N ALA A 161 -26.59 -17.99 14.79
CA ALA A 161 -25.48 -18.19 15.72
C ALA A 161 -24.19 -17.59 15.15
N SER A 162 -23.37 -17.03 16.04
CA SER A 162 -22.10 -16.39 15.64
C SER A 162 -20.98 -16.74 16.61
N LYS A 163 -19.76 -16.69 16.08
CA LYS A 163 -18.54 -16.75 16.85
C LYS A 163 -17.57 -15.68 16.33
N ASN A 164 -17.30 -14.67 17.14
CA ASN A 164 -16.57 -13.46 16.73
C ASN A 164 -17.28 -12.78 15.55
N GLU A 165 -16.58 -12.64 14.43
CA GLU A 165 -17.09 -12.06 13.17
C GLU A 165 -17.64 -13.11 12.18
N TRP A 166 -17.74 -14.38 12.60
CA TRP A 166 -18.26 -15.48 11.79
C TRP A 166 -19.68 -15.83 12.19
N PHE A 167 -20.52 -16.05 11.19
CA PHE A 167 -21.93 -16.36 11.34
C PHE A 167 -22.28 -17.69 10.69
N VAL A 168 -23.10 -18.49 11.38
CA VAL A 168 -23.63 -19.76 10.85
C VAL A 168 -24.80 -19.44 9.92
N VAL A 169 -24.49 -18.98 8.73
CA VAL A 169 -25.45 -18.62 7.70
C VAL A 169 -24.78 -18.73 6.33
N GLY A 170 -25.53 -19.14 5.33
CA GLY A 170 -25.05 -19.14 3.94
C GLY A 170 -24.74 -17.71 3.47
N ALA A 171 -23.62 -17.54 2.78
CA ALA A 171 -23.15 -16.21 2.40
C ALA A 171 -24.14 -15.43 1.52
N ASN A 172 -24.93 -16.12 0.68
CA ASN A 172 -25.97 -15.50 -0.11
C ASN A 172 -27.17 -15.02 0.75
N VAL A 173 -27.54 -15.80 1.77
CA VAL A 173 -28.59 -15.40 2.71
C VAL A 173 -28.16 -14.19 3.52
N ALA A 174 -26.90 -14.18 4.02
CA ALA A 174 -26.34 -13.03 4.69
C ALA A 174 -26.32 -11.79 3.77
N LYS A 175 -26.01 -12.00 2.48
CA LYS A 175 -26.06 -10.93 1.49
C LYS A 175 -27.47 -10.36 1.31
N GLU A 176 -28.49 -11.19 1.18
CA GLU A 176 -29.89 -10.75 1.03
C GLU A 176 -30.33 -9.91 2.24
N ILE A 177 -30.00 -10.35 3.47
CA ILE A 177 -30.32 -9.63 4.69
C ILE A 177 -29.63 -8.26 4.72
N LEU A 178 -28.33 -8.20 4.38
CA LEU A 178 -27.57 -6.96 4.42
C LEU A 178 -27.87 -6.04 3.22
N ASP A 179 -28.23 -6.58 2.06
CA ASP A 179 -28.73 -5.80 0.92
C ASP A 179 -30.01 -5.02 1.33
N GLY A 180 -30.97 -5.70 2.00
CA GLY A 180 -32.18 -5.02 2.53
C GLY A 180 -31.79 -3.91 3.51
N TYR A 181 -30.93 -4.20 4.47
CA TYR A 181 -30.52 -3.22 5.48
C TYR A 181 -29.80 -2.00 4.90
N PHE A 182 -28.79 -2.21 4.06
CA PHE A 182 -27.97 -1.11 3.53
C PHE A 182 -28.67 -0.34 2.39
N ASN A 183 -29.58 -0.95 1.62
CA ASN A 183 -30.34 -0.24 0.58
C ASN A 183 -31.48 0.64 1.16
N GLU A 184 -31.99 0.28 2.32
CA GLU A 184 -33.04 1.08 3.00
C GLU A 184 -32.45 2.27 3.79
N ASN A 185 -31.17 2.22 4.14
CA ASN A 185 -30.50 3.20 5.00
C ASN A 185 -29.48 4.09 4.27
N ASN A 186 -29.31 3.95 2.96
CA ASN A 186 -28.56 4.83 2.06
C ASN A 186 -29.55 5.62 1.22
#